data_8abf59a6981d1f92103da670760e819f
#
_entry.id   8abf59a6981d1f92103da670760e819f
#
_cell.length_a   1.000
_cell.length_b   1.000
_cell.length_c   1.000
_cell.angle_alpha   90.00
_cell.angle_beta   90.00
_cell.angle_gamma   90.00
#
_symmetry.space_group_name_H-M   'P 1'
#
loop_
_entity.id
_entity.type
_entity.pdbx_description
1 polymer ?
#
loop_
_entity_poly.entity_id
_entity_poly.type
_entity_poly.pdbx_seq_one_letter_code
_entity_poly.pdbx_strand_id
1 'polypeptide(L)'
;MKELFLLKLGEIVLKGQNRRVFEDKLKTVTRRRMAKFGEFKVNIVQSTLYVEPLTEDCNLDGAWEACGTIFGVAQMCRCRACEKNLDAMFNAVCEYLGDELSAAKSFKVESKRSDKRFPLNSIQISQEIGGRLAEEFPNVLVDVHNPDYTVNIEVRETAAYVHGPSVPGAGGLPTGTGGRAAVLLSGGIDSPVAGYMIAKRGVEIECIHFFSYPYTSELAKEKVLELAHIMTKFCGRMTVDIVGFTEIQEAIRDHCREEYFTIIMRRFMMRIAEAIGRDHGAKCLVTGENLGQVASQTMDAMAVTGAVVHMPIFHPLIGMDKEEIVTVARRIGTLDTSILPYEDCCTVFTPKHPKTKPVLAQVEAEEQKLDVEGLIARAIANTEKTQIRYYEDEHKG
;
A
#
# COMPACT_ATOMS: atom_id res chain seq x y z
N MET A 1 -16.10 28.99 -8.98
CA MET A 1 -14.78 28.66 -8.36
C MET A 1 -14.55 27.15 -8.49
N LYS A 2 -13.30 26.70 -8.75
CA LYS A 2 -13.02 25.31 -9.10
C LYS A 2 -12.47 24.53 -7.88
N GLU A 3 -13.05 23.36 -7.60
CA GLU A 3 -12.55 22.44 -6.58
C GLU A 3 -11.42 21.60 -7.15
N LEU A 4 -10.39 21.30 -6.34
CA LEU A 4 -9.23 20.49 -6.72
C LEU A 4 -8.56 19.86 -5.49
N PHE A 5 -7.56 19.01 -5.71
CA PHE A 5 -6.81 18.38 -4.63
C PHE A 5 -5.37 18.87 -4.60
N LEU A 6 -4.88 19.18 -3.40
CA LEU A 6 -3.47 19.45 -3.12
C LEU A 6 -2.89 18.25 -2.35
N LEU A 7 -2.00 17.51 -3.00
CA LEU A 7 -1.35 16.35 -2.42
C LEU A 7 0.08 16.74 -2.06
N LYS A 8 0.39 16.80 -0.76
CA LYS A 8 1.73 17.17 -0.26
C LYS A 8 2.66 15.98 -0.37
N LEU A 9 3.83 16.19 -0.95
CA LEU A 9 4.85 15.15 -1.08
C LEU A 9 5.49 14.86 0.29
N GLY A 10 5.76 13.58 0.54
CA GLY A 10 6.48 13.11 1.73
C GLY A 10 7.99 12.98 1.49
N GLU A 11 8.52 11.78 1.67
CA GLU A 11 9.94 11.44 1.55
C GLU A 11 10.59 11.80 0.20
N ILE A 12 9.79 12.02 -0.83
CA ILE A 12 10.27 12.41 -2.17
C ILE A 12 11.12 13.68 -2.10
N VAL A 13 10.79 14.62 -1.22
CA VAL A 13 11.53 15.88 -1.07
C VAL A 13 12.97 15.68 -0.60
N LEU A 14 13.25 14.53 0.03
CA LEU A 14 14.58 14.17 0.55
C LEU A 14 15.48 13.48 -0.48
N LYS A 15 15.00 13.25 -1.72
CA LYS A 15 15.71 12.46 -2.74
C LYS A 15 16.82 13.20 -3.49
N GLY A 16 17.12 14.45 -3.12
CA GLY A 16 18.21 15.24 -3.69
C GLY A 16 18.12 15.29 -5.22
N GLN A 17 19.21 14.96 -5.91
CA GLN A 17 19.28 15.00 -7.38
C GLN A 17 18.34 14.02 -8.08
N ASN A 18 17.94 12.92 -7.42
CA ASN A 18 17.02 11.94 -7.98
C ASN A 18 15.54 12.35 -7.84
N ARG A 19 15.24 13.44 -7.16
CA ARG A 19 13.88 13.88 -6.83
C ARG A 19 12.96 13.91 -8.07
N ARG A 20 13.45 14.41 -9.20
CA ARG A 20 12.69 14.51 -10.45
C ARG A 20 12.15 13.15 -10.94
N VAL A 21 12.96 12.10 -10.82
CA VAL A 21 12.55 10.73 -11.21
C VAL A 21 11.35 10.27 -10.39
N PHE A 22 11.37 10.51 -9.08
CA PHE A 22 10.27 10.16 -8.17
C PHE A 22 9.02 11.02 -8.45
N GLU A 23 9.18 12.31 -8.69
CA GLU A 23 8.08 13.21 -9.03
C GLU A 23 7.42 12.82 -10.36
N ASP A 24 8.18 12.49 -11.39
CA ASP A 24 7.66 12.06 -12.69
C ASP A 24 6.94 10.70 -12.58
N LYS A 25 7.47 9.78 -11.79
CA LYS A 25 6.77 8.51 -11.50
C LYS A 25 5.45 8.75 -10.75
N LEU A 26 5.46 9.62 -9.73
CA LEU A 26 4.26 9.99 -8.99
C LEU A 26 3.20 10.60 -9.90
N LYS A 27 3.57 11.55 -10.76
CA LYS A 27 2.64 12.13 -11.76
C LYS A 27 2.04 11.05 -12.66
N THR A 28 2.87 10.13 -13.13
CA THR A 28 2.42 9.05 -14.02
C THR A 28 1.42 8.12 -13.32
N VAL A 29 1.72 7.70 -12.08
CA VAL A 29 0.83 6.86 -11.27
C VAL A 29 -0.49 7.58 -11.00
N THR A 30 -0.41 8.85 -10.59
CA THR A 30 -1.61 9.65 -10.31
C THR A 30 -2.47 9.83 -11.56
N ARG A 31 -1.91 10.18 -12.71
CA ARG A 31 -2.67 10.33 -13.97
C ARG A 31 -3.42 9.06 -14.35
N ARG A 32 -2.74 7.90 -14.27
CA ARG A 32 -3.39 6.60 -14.56
C ARG A 32 -4.57 6.36 -13.65
N ARG A 33 -4.43 6.67 -12.37
CA ARG A 33 -5.47 6.46 -11.39
C ARG A 33 -6.65 7.41 -11.59
N MET A 34 -6.37 8.68 -11.84
CA MET A 34 -7.40 9.70 -12.08
C MET A 34 -8.20 9.47 -13.36
N ALA A 35 -7.62 8.85 -14.38
CA ALA A 35 -8.28 8.56 -15.66
C ALA A 35 -9.56 7.71 -15.52
N LYS A 36 -9.79 7.04 -14.40
CA LYS A 36 -11.03 6.32 -14.10
C LYS A 36 -12.17 7.20 -13.59
N PHE A 37 -11.84 8.40 -13.15
CA PHE A 37 -12.80 9.32 -12.50
C PHE A 37 -13.09 10.55 -13.35
N GLY A 38 -12.52 10.64 -14.55
CA GLY A 38 -12.68 11.77 -15.47
C GLY A 38 -11.34 12.32 -15.95
N GLU A 39 -11.41 13.48 -16.59
CA GLU A 39 -10.23 14.19 -17.10
C GLU A 39 -9.64 15.12 -16.04
N PHE A 40 -8.41 14.81 -15.60
CA PHE A 40 -7.71 15.60 -14.59
C PHE A 40 -6.36 16.09 -15.12
N LYS A 41 -6.06 17.35 -14.86
CA LYS A 41 -4.71 17.89 -14.98
C LYS A 41 -3.92 17.60 -13.73
N VAL A 42 -2.77 16.92 -13.89
CA VAL A 42 -1.88 16.54 -12.79
C VAL A 42 -0.52 17.19 -12.98
N ASN A 43 -0.14 18.06 -12.03
CA ASN A 43 1.12 18.79 -12.06
C ASN A 43 1.76 18.90 -10.67
N ILE A 44 3.09 19.04 -10.58
CA ILE A 44 3.81 19.24 -9.33
C ILE A 44 4.47 20.62 -9.33
N VAL A 45 4.19 21.40 -8.29
CA VAL A 45 4.82 22.69 -8.03
C VAL A 45 5.18 22.77 -6.56
N GLN A 46 6.42 23.14 -6.25
CA GLN A 46 6.89 23.35 -4.87
C GLN A 46 6.50 22.24 -3.88
N SER A 47 6.83 20.96 -4.23
CA SER A 47 6.54 19.80 -3.38
C SER A 47 5.05 19.51 -3.14
N THR A 48 4.18 20.04 -3.99
CA THR A 48 2.75 19.75 -3.96
C THR A 48 2.32 19.27 -5.34
N LEU A 49 1.62 18.15 -5.38
CA LEU A 49 0.97 17.64 -6.59
C LEU A 49 -0.45 18.18 -6.61
N TYR A 50 -0.79 18.85 -7.68
CA TYR A 50 -2.11 19.41 -7.98
C TYR A 50 -2.88 18.42 -8.83
N VAL A 51 -4.11 18.11 -8.45
CA VAL A 51 -5.04 17.28 -9.21
C VAL A 51 -6.27 18.14 -9.47
N GLU A 52 -6.37 18.70 -10.69
CA GLU A 52 -7.40 19.63 -11.11
C GLU A 52 -8.34 18.94 -12.08
N PRO A 53 -9.68 18.89 -11.83
CA PRO A 53 -10.63 18.39 -12.81
C PRO A 53 -10.66 19.35 -14.02
N LEU A 54 -10.67 18.79 -15.23
CA LEU A 54 -10.75 19.59 -16.46
C LEU A 54 -12.19 19.84 -16.89
N THR A 55 -13.09 18.93 -16.53
CA THR A 55 -14.52 18.96 -16.87
C THR A 55 -15.40 18.87 -15.61
N GLU A 56 -16.67 19.20 -15.69
CA GLU A 56 -17.60 19.19 -14.55
C GLU A 56 -18.15 17.80 -14.22
N ASP A 57 -18.05 16.86 -15.13
CA ASP A 57 -18.52 15.47 -15.00
C ASP A 57 -17.53 14.55 -14.29
N CYS A 58 -16.38 15.08 -13.82
CA CYS A 58 -15.41 14.31 -13.04
C CYS A 58 -16.03 13.82 -11.72
N ASN A 59 -15.84 12.52 -11.41
CA ASN A 59 -16.18 11.97 -10.10
C ASN A 59 -15.12 12.38 -9.08
N LEU A 60 -15.36 13.51 -8.40
CA LEU A 60 -14.41 14.06 -7.42
C LEU A 60 -14.28 13.20 -6.17
N ASP A 61 -15.35 12.56 -5.70
CA ASP A 61 -15.32 11.74 -4.48
C ASP A 61 -14.53 10.45 -4.71
N GLY A 62 -14.78 9.74 -5.79
CA GLY A 62 -13.98 8.56 -6.15
C GLY A 62 -12.52 8.91 -6.43
N ALA A 63 -12.25 10.05 -7.08
CA ALA A 63 -10.89 10.54 -7.30
C ALA A 63 -10.17 10.88 -5.98
N TRP A 64 -10.89 11.49 -5.01
CA TRP A 64 -10.36 11.80 -3.69
C TRP A 64 -9.96 10.55 -2.91
N GLU A 65 -10.85 9.56 -2.83
CA GLU A 65 -10.55 8.28 -2.20
C GLU A 65 -9.34 7.58 -2.85
N ALA A 66 -9.31 7.58 -4.18
CA ALA A 66 -8.20 6.99 -4.92
C ALA A 66 -6.85 7.70 -4.65
N CYS A 67 -6.85 9.02 -4.46
CA CYS A 67 -5.66 9.78 -4.06
C CYS A 67 -5.10 9.30 -2.72
N GLY A 68 -5.96 8.90 -1.78
CA GLY A 68 -5.57 8.39 -0.46
C GLY A 68 -4.76 7.09 -0.50
N THR A 69 -4.79 6.36 -1.61
CA THR A 69 -4.07 5.10 -1.80
C THR A 69 -2.76 5.24 -2.59
N ILE A 70 -2.39 6.46 -3.01
CA ILE A 70 -1.19 6.69 -3.82
C ILE A 70 0.04 6.85 -2.92
N PHE A 71 1.00 5.93 -3.04
CA PHE A 71 2.28 6.05 -2.36
C PHE A 71 3.08 7.25 -2.86
N GLY A 72 3.72 7.96 -1.92
CA GLY A 72 4.45 9.21 -2.17
C GLY A 72 3.71 10.46 -1.66
N VAL A 73 2.42 10.35 -1.37
CA VAL A 73 1.57 11.41 -0.83
C VAL A 73 1.54 11.32 0.68
N ALA A 74 2.03 12.35 1.38
CA ALA A 74 2.04 12.39 2.85
C ALA A 74 0.76 12.96 3.45
N GLN A 75 0.25 14.04 2.85
CA GLN A 75 -0.99 14.71 3.26
C GLN A 75 -1.81 15.13 2.05
N MET A 76 -3.10 15.18 2.22
CA MET A 76 -4.06 15.55 1.19
C MET A 76 -4.98 16.66 1.69
N CYS A 77 -5.26 17.61 0.80
CA CYS A 77 -6.23 18.68 1.04
C CYS A 77 -7.18 18.74 -0.15
N ARG A 78 -8.48 18.65 0.11
CA ARG A 78 -9.52 18.98 -0.85
C ARG A 78 -9.80 20.47 -0.70
N CYS A 79 -9.67 21.25 -1.75
CA CYS A 79 -9.63 22.69 -1.65
C CYS A 79 -10.38 23.38 -2.79
N ARG A 80 -10.75 24.63 -2.56
CA ARG A 80 -11.31 25.52 -3.57
C ARG A 80 -10.29 26.61 -3.93
N ALA A 81 -10.05 26.79 -5.21
CA ALA A 81 -9.22 27.89 -5.72
C ALA A 81 -10.01 29.18 -5.84
N CYS A 82 -9.39 30.29 -5.46
CA CYS A 82 -9.96 31.64 -5.60
C CYS A 82 -8.87 32.66 -6.00
N GLU A 83 -9.30 33.87 -6.33
CA GLU A 83 -8.39 34.98 -6.60
C GLU A 83 -7.57 35.37 -5.36
N LYS A 84 -6.41 35.96 -5.61
CA LYS A 84 -5.48 36.38 -4.53
C LYS A 84 -5.87 37.76 -4.00
N ASN A 85 -7.06 37.90 -3.42
CA ASN A 85 -7.47 39.03 -2.65
C ASN A 85 -8.32 38.59 -1.45
N LEU A 86 -8.40 39.45 -0.43
CA LEU A 86 -9.04 39.07 0.85
C LEU A 86 -10.53 38.77 0.69
N ASP A 87 -11.25 39.52 -0.17
CA ASP A 87 -12.70 39.35 -0.38
C ASP A 87 -12.99 38.00 -1.05
N ALA A 88 -12.19 37.62 -2.08
CA ALA A 88 -12.35 36.35 -2.75
C ALA A 88 -11.99 35.17 -1.82
N MET A 89 -10.97 35.31 -0.95
CA MET A 89 -10.62 34.30 0.03
C MET A 89 -11.72 34.12 1.08
N PHE A 90 -12.25 35.24 1.61
CA PHE A 90 -13.34 35.22 2.58
C PHE A 90 -14.58 34.55 1.99
N ASN A 91 -15.02 34.99 0.83
CA ASN A 91 -16.20 34.43 0.14
C ASN A 91 -16.01 32.94 -0.15
N ALA A 92 -14.80 32.54 -0.59
CA ALA A 92 -14.49 31.12 -0.83
C ALA A 92 -14.55 30.27 0.44
N VAL A 93 -14.13 30.81 1.60
CA VAL A 93 -14.27 30.11 2.89
C VAL A 93 -15.75 29.97 3.24
N CYS A 94 -16.55 31.05 3.18
CA CYS A 94 -17.96 31.00 3.52
C CYS A 94 -18.76 30.03 2.63
N GLU A 95 -18.50 30.04 1.31
CA GLU A 95 -19.21 29.19 0.36
C GLU A 95 -18.78 27.70 0.42
N TYR A 96 -17.53 27.42 0.78
CA TYR A 96 -16.96 26.07 0.67
C TYR A 96 -16.82 25.35 2.01
N LEU A 97 -16.61 26.09 3.09
CA LEU A 97 -16.38 25.55 4.44
C LEU A 97 -17.41 26.07 5.46
N GLY A 98 -18.44 26.81 5.00
CA GLY A 98 -19.41 27.45 5.88
C GLY A 98 -20.23 26.48 6.72
N ASP A 99 -20.61 25.33 6.16
CA ASP A 99 -21.38 24.31 6.86
C ASP A 99 -20.55 23.65 7.97
N GLU A 100 -19.31 23.24 7.67
CA GLU A 100 -18.40 22.63 8.67
C GLU A 100 -18.00 23.65 9.74
N LEU A 101 -17.77 24.91 9.33
CA LEU A 101 -17.44 25.98 10.25
C LEU A 101 -18.61 26.27 11.20
N SER A 102 -19.83 26.34 10.67
CA SER A 102 -21.05 26.55 11.48
C SER A 102 -21.33 25.40 12.48
N ALA A 103 -20.92 24.19 12.15
CA ALA A 103 -21.06 23.01 13.00
C ALA A 103 -20.00 22.93 14.10
N ALA A 104 -18.88 23.65 13.98
CA ALA A 104 -17.78 23.66 14.95
C ALA A 104 -18.11 24.52 16.17
N LYS A 105 -17.52 24.19 17.33
CA LYS A 105 -17.61 25.03 18.55
C LYS A 105 -16.63 26.19 18.50
N SER A 106 -15.45 25.95 17.92
CA SER A 106 -14.41 26.96 17.80
C SER A 106 -13.59 26.77 16.52
N PHE A 107 -12.97 27.85 16.07
CA PHE A 107 -12.13 27.83 14.89
C PHE A 107 -10.88 28.70 15.03
N LYS A 108 -9.93 28.43 14.13
CA LYS A 108 -8.83 29.34 13.80
C LYS A 108 -8.61 29.40 12.29
N VAL A 109 -7.94 30.45 11.84
CA VAL A 109 -7.44 30.56 10.47
C VAL A 109 -5.93 30.39 10.46
N GLU A 110 -5.43 29.47 9.69
CA GLU A 110 -3.99 29.29 9.40
C GLU A 110 -3.70 29.66 7.95
N SER A 111 -2.75 30.57 7.72
CA SER A 111 -2.38 30.97 6.38
C SER A 111 -0.93 30.64 6.06
N LYS A 112 -0.68 30.22 4.80
CA LYS A 112 0.65 30.04 4.26
C LYS A 112 0.78 30.90 3.00
N ARG A 113 1.85 31.70 2.93
CA ARG A 113 2.13 32.56 1.78
C ARG A 113 3.43 32.16 1.10
N SER A 114 3.33 31.53 -0.06
CA SER A 114 4.48 31.22 -0.93
C SER A 114 4.76 32.34 -1.91
N ASP A 115 3.73 33.06 -2.41
CA ASP A 115 3.91 34.25 -3.26
C ASP A 115 4.26 35.47 -2.42
N LYS A 116 5.54 35.83 -2.42
CA LYS A 116 6.04 36.99 -1.68
C LYS A 116 5.59 38.35 -2.26
N ARG A 117 5.00 38.38 -3.46
CA ARG A 117 4.46 39.60 -4.06
C ARG A 117 3.07 39.96 -3.48
N PHE A 118 2.39 39.04 -2.83
CA PHE A 118 1.15 39.34 -2.13
C PHE A 118 1.43 40.29 -0.96
N PRO A 119 0.68 41.38 -0.78
CA PRO A 119 1.04 42.47 0.12
C PRO A 119 1.06 42.08 1.60
N LEU A 120 0.17 41.16 2.03
CA LEU A 120 0.06 40.73 3.42
C LEU A 120 0.92 39.48 3.69
N ASN A 121 1.47 39.40 4.89
CA ASN A 121 2.13 38.18 5.35
C ASN A 121 1.10 37.15 5.89
N SER A 122 1.54 35.94 6.20
CA SER A 122 0.66 34.85 6.64
C SER A 122 -0.14 35.21 7.89
N ILE A 123 0.49 35.88 8.86
CA ILE A 123 -0.18 36.29 10.13
C ILE A 123 -1.27 37.31 9.82
N GLN A 124 -0.97 38.32 9.02
CA GLN A 124 -1.93 39.34 8.64
C GLN A 124 -3.13 38.76 7.88
N ILE A 125 -2.90 37.81 6.94
CA ILE A 125 -3.98 37.11 6.23
C ILE A 125 -4.87 36.36 7.23
N SER A 126 -4.26 35.62 8.17
CA SER A 126 -5.01 34.86 9.19
C SER A 126 -5.84 35.78 10.08
N GLN A 127 -5.30 36.94 10.50
CA GLN A 127 -6.00 37.92 11.33
C GLN A 127 -7.17 38.57 10.59
N GLU A 128 -6.96 39.04 9.36
CA GLU A 128 -7.99 39.71 8.57
C GLU A 128 -9.16 38.74 8.24
N ILE A 129 -8.84 37.55 7.73
CA ILE A 129 -9.90 36.59 7.40
C ILE A 129 -10.55 36.05 8.69
N GLY A 130 -9.75 35.78 9.74
CA GLY A 130 -10.28 35.32 11.02
C GLY A 130 -11.23 36.33 11.69
N GLY A 131 -10.91 37.61 11.64
CA GLY A 131 -11.79 38.68 12.14
C GLY A 131 -13.12 38.72 11.38
N ARG A 132 -13.08 38.69 10.06
CA ARG A 132 -14.31 38.67 9.20
C ARG A 132 -15.16 37.43 9.43
N LEU A 133 -14.51 36.25 9.59
CA LEU A 133 -15.24 35.01 9.87
C LEU A 133 -15.88 35.02 11.27
N ALA A 134 -15.26 35.66 12.26
CA ALA A 134 -15.86 35.82 13.57
C ALA A 134 -17.11 36.72 13.56
N GLU A 135 -17.15 37.71 12.68
CA GLU A 135 -18.35 38.55 12.46
C GLU A 135 -19.45 37.78 11.71
N GLU A 136 -19.10 37.00 10.71
CA GLU A 136 -20.02 36.20 9.88
C GLU A 136 -20.61 34.99 10.64
N PHE A 137 -19.79 34.35 11.50
CA PHE A 137 -20.17 33.19 12.30
C PHE A 137 -20.16 33.49 13.81
N PRO A 138 -21.02 34.35 14.35
CA PRO A 138 -20.95 34.87 15.71
C PRO A 138 -21.16 33.77 16.78
N ASN A 139 -21.70 32.62 16.42
CA ASN A 139 -21.93 31.49 17.30
C ASN A 139 -20.71 30.56 17.42
N VAL A 140 -19.63 30.75 16.65
CA VAL A 140 -18.41 29.95 16.64
C VAL A 140 -17.28 30.75 17.28
N LEU A 141 -16.69 30.22 18.37
CA LEU A 141 -15.65 30.92 19.10
C LEU A 141 -14.31 30.90 18.36
N VAL A 142 -13.54 31.98 18.48
CA VAL A 142 -12.16 31.99 17.97
C VAL A 142 -11.25 31.37 19.04
N ASP A 143 -10.61 30.24 18.72
CA ASP A 143 -9.60 29.59 19.59
C ASP A 143 -8.35 29.28 18.78
N VAL A 144 -7.30 30.06 18.99
CA VAL A 144 -6.03 29.92 18.26
C VAL A 144 -5.14 28.77 18.78
N HIS A 145 -5.45 28.23 19.97
CA HIS A 145 -4.65 27.18 20.61
C HIS A 145 -5.25 25.78 20.40
N ASN A 146 -6.54 25.60 20.67
CA ASN A 146 -7.22 24.31 20.60
C ASN A 146 -8.53 24.41 19.82
N PRO A 147 -8.49 24.78 18.52
CA PRO A 147 -9.70 24.91 17.72
C PRO A 147 -10.31 23.56 17.39
N ASP A 148 -11.64 23.48 17.34
CA ASP A 148 -12.36 22.34 16.77
C ASP A 148 -12.13 22.25 15.26
N TYR A 149 -12.07 23.40 14.57
CA TYR A 149 -11.92 23.47 13.14
C TYR A 149 -10.83 24.45 12.72
N THR A 150 -9.96 24.05 11.81
CA THR A 150 -8.91 24.92 11.24
C THR A 150 -9.20 25.24 9.78
N VAL A 151 -9.47 26.49 9.49
CA VAL A 151 -9.55 27.01 8.13
C VAL A 151 -8.13 27.27 7.63
N ASN A 152 -7.75 26.68 6.53
CA ASN A 152 -6.43 26.84 5.93
C ASN A 152 -6.52 27.70 4.65
N ILE A 153 -5.62 28.66 4.51
CA ILE A 153 -5.50 29.53 3.34
C ILE A 153 -4.07 29.46 2.81
N GLU A 154 -3.88 28.97 1.60
CA GLU A 154 -2.58 28.93 0.95
C GLU A 154 -2.51 29.93 -0.22
N VAL A 155 -1.80 31.05 -0.04
CA VAL A 155 -1.55 32.02 -1.12
C VAL A 155 -0.32 31.60 -1.90
N ARG A 156 -0.53 31.14 -3.13
CA ARG A 156 0.51 30.65 -4.03
C ARG A 156 0.65 31.56 -5.27
N GLU A 157 1.57 31.26 -6.18
CA GLU A 157 1.87 32.13 -7.32
C GLU A 157 0.64 32.37 -8.22
N THR A 158 -0.13 31.32 -8.52
CA THR A 158 -1.23 31.33 -9.49
C THR A 158 -2.59 31.69 -8.88
N ALA A 159 -2.87 31.27 -7.64
CA ALA A 159 -4.15 31.44 -6.97
C ALA A 159 -3.99 31.37 -5.44
N ALA A 160 -5.07 31.71 -4.73
CA ALA A 160 -5.24 31.32 -3.34
C ALA A 160 -6.10 30.05 -3.27
N TYR A 161 -5.84 29.21 -2.26
CA TYR A 161 -6.53 27.94 -2.03
C TYR A 161 -7.06 27.93 -0.60
N VAL A 162 -8.35 27.64 -0.45
CA VAL A 162 -8.99 27.50 0.85
C VAL A 162 -9.37 26.05 1.08
N HIS A 163 -9.11 25.53 2.29
CA HIS A 163 -9.44 24.15 2.66
C HIS A 163 -9.58 23.99 4.17
N GLY A 164 -10.28 22.96 4.59
CA GLY A 164 -10.33 22.50 5.97
C GLY A 164 -9.05 21.77 6.42
N PRO A 165 -9.11 20.98 7.47
CA PRO A 165 -7.98 20.16 7.93
C PRO A 165 -7.45 19.22 6.85
N SER A 166 -6.13 19.04 6.83
CA SER A 166 -5.50 18.05 5.93
C SER A 166 -5.72 16.64 6.46
N VAL A 167 -5.88 15.66 5.57
CA VAL A 167 -5.93 14.24 5.93
C VAL A 167 -4.63 13.53 5.56
N PRO A 168 -4.23 12.48 6.29
CA PRO A 168 -3.06 11.67 5.94
C PRO A 168 -3.25 10.97 4.58
N GLY A 169 -2.22 10.98 3.73
CA GLY A 169 -2.12 10.13 2.55
C GLY A 169 -1.43 8.79 2.86
N ALA A 170 -1.22 7.95 1.84
CA ALA A 170 -0.57 6.65 1.98
C ALA A 170 0.90 6.73 2.44
N GLY A 171 1.56 7.88 2.26
CA GLY A 171 2.98 8.05 2.55
C GLY A 171 3.90 7.23 1.64
N GLY A 172 5.15 7.01 2.05
CA GLY A 172 6.10 6.18 1.34
C GLY A 172 6.64 6.77 0.04
N LEU A 173 6.92 5.92 -0.95
CA LEU A 173 7.52 6.27 -2.24
C LEU A 173 6.68 5.72 -3.40
N PRO A 174 6.62 6.40 -4.56
CA PRO A 174 5.84 5.93 -5.70
C PRO A 174 6.26 4.54 -6.17
N THR A 175 5.30 3.63 -6.35
CA THR A 175 5.55 2.26 -6.84
C THR A 175 6.32 2.26 -8.16
N GLY A 176 7.32 1.39 -8.26
CA GLY A 176 8.22 1.28 -9.42
C GLY A 176 9.45 2.18 -9.35
N THR A 177 9.75 2.80 -8.19
CA THR A 177 11.00 3.54 -7.96
C THR A 177 12.03 2.73 -7.18
N GLY A 178 11.64 1.62 -6.55
CA GLY A 178 12.47 0.76 -5.69
C GLY A 178 12.83 -0.61 -6.30
N GLY A 179 12.60 -0.81 -7.61
CA GLY A 179 12.79 -2.12 -8.25
C GLY A 179 11.59 -3.05 -8.08
N ARG A 180 11.80 -4.38 -8.17
CA ARG A 180 10.75 -5.40 -8.11
C ARG A 180 11.08 -6.47 -7.07
N ALA A 181 10.06 -6.99 -6.40
CA ALA A 181 10.14 -8.07 -5.44
C ALA A 181 9.12 -9.18 -5.74
N ALA A 182 9.47 -10.43 -5.42
CA ALA A 182 8.56 -11.56 -5.44
C ALA A 182 8.02 -11.80 -4.02
N VAL A 183 6.71 -11.70 -3.84
CA VAL A 183 6.01 -11.85 -2.57
C VAL A 183 5.37 -13.22 -2.50
N LEU A 184 5.70 -14.03 -1.50
CA LEU A 184 5.00 -15.28 -1.23
C LEU A 184 3.65 -14.92 -0.58
N LEU A 185 2.58 -14.96 -1.39
CA LEU A 185 1.24 -14.55 -0.97
C LEU A 185 0.40 -15.78 -0.56
N SER A 186 -0.12 -15.75 0.64
CA SER A 186 -1.04 -16.73 1.21
C SER A 186 -2.40 -16.10 1.52
N GLY A 187 -3.39 -16.92 1.86
CA GLY A 187 -4.71 -16.47 2.32
C GLY A 187 -4.73 -15.91 3.75
N GLY A 188 -3.59 -15.92 4.46
CA GLY A 188 -3.48 -15.40 5.83
C GLY A 188 -3.36 -13.87 5.89
N ILE A 189 -3.35 -13.36 7.13
CA ILE A 189 -3.31 -11.90 7.41
C ILE A 189 -1.94 -11.30 7.06
N ASP A 190 -0.86 -12.07 7.28
CA ASP A 190 0.51 -11.54 7.36
C ASP A 190 1.10 -11.22 5.97
N SER A 191 0.94 -12.10 4.99
CA SER A 191 1.58 -11.94 3.67
C SER A 191 1.07 -10.74 2.85
N PRO A 192 -0.24 -10.38 2.85
CA PRO A 192 -0.70 -9.15 2.22
C PRO A 192 -0.13 -7.89 2.87
N VAL A 193 -0.01 -7.89 4.20
CA VAL A 193 0.60 -6.77 4.95
C VAL A 193 2.07 -6.63 4.61
N ALA A 194 2.82 -7.74 4.54
CA ALA A 194 4.23 -7.72 4.13
C ALA A 194 4.41 -7.15 2.71
N GLY A 195 3.59 -7.60 1.76
CA GLY A 195 3.58 -7.07 0.40
C GLY A 195 3.28 -5.58 0.34
N TYR A 196 2.26 -5.11 1.06
CA TYR A 196 1.94 -3.70 1.18
C TYR A 196 3.10 -2.87 1.75
N MET A 197 3.76 -3.34 2.81
CA MET A 197 4.86 -2.62 3.45
C MET A 197 6.06 -2.44 2.50
N ILE A 198 6.38 -3.44 1.70
CA ILE A 198 7.44 -3.36 0.69
C ILE A 198 7.01 -2.47 -0.48
N ALA A 199 5.78 -2.60 -0.97
CA ALA A 199 5.27 -1.75 -2.04
C ALA A 199 5.26 -0.27 -1.64
N LYS A 200 4.97 0.04 -0.38
CA LYS A 200 5.05 1.39 0.20
C LYS A 200 6.46 2.00 0.13
N ARG A 201 7.52 1.17 -0.04
CA ARG A 201 8.90 1.64 -0.26
C ARG A 201 9.22 1.87 -1.74
N GLY A 202 8.19 1.90 -2.60
CA GLY A 202 8.34 2.14 -4.03
C GLY A 202 8.63 0.89 -4.86
N VAL A 203 8.57 -0.29 -4.27
CA VAL A 203 8.85 -1.57 -4.93
C VAL A 203 7.61 -2.05 -5.70
N GLU A 204 7.80 -2.49 -6.96
CA GLU A 204 6.80 -3.27 -7.68
C GLU A 204 6.77 -4.68 -7.10
N ILE A 205 5.59 -5.21 -6.86
CA ILE A 205 5.43 -6.56 -6.32
C ILE A 205 4.79 -7.49 -7.35
N GLU A 206 5.34 -8.70 -7.45
CA GLU A 206 4.74 -9.86 -8.13
C GLU A 206 4.46 -10.91 -7.06
N CYS A 207 3.30 -11.53 -7.11
CA CYS A 207 2.86 -12.46 -6.07
C CYS A 207 3.02 -13.91 -6.54
N ILE A 208 3.44 -14.78 -5.64
CA ILE A 208 3.56 -16.22 -5.87
C ILE A 208 2.71 -16.90 -4.81
N HIS A 209 1.72 -17.67 -5.26
CA HIS A 209 0.82 -18.46 -4.42
C HIS A 209 1.01 -19.94 -4.67
N PHE A 210 1.14 -20.73 -3.59
CA PHE A 210 1.23 -22.18 -3.67
C PHE A 210 -0.13 -22.80 -3.41
N PHE A 211 -0.61 -23.61 -4.34
CA PHE A 211 -1.93 -24.21 -4.32
C PHE A 211 -1.88 -25.74 -4.38
N SER A 212 -2.59 -26.38 -3.47
CA SER A 212 -2.49 -27.83 -3.23
C SER A 212 -3.83 -28.55 -3.49
N TYR A 213 -4.37 -28.43 -4.70
CA TYR A 213 -5.55 -29.20 -5.09
C TYR A 213 -5.25 -30.70 -5.13
N PRO A 214 -6.16 -31.60 -4.67
CA PRO A 214 -7.50 -31.33 -4.10
C PRO A 214 -7.54 -31.04 -2.58
N TYR A 215 -6.42 -30.98 -1.92
CA TYR A 215 -6.36 -30.79 -0.46
C TYR A 215 -6.78 -29.37 -0.03
N THR A 216 -6.52 -28.37 -0.85
CA THR A 216 -7.07 -27.02 -0.67
C THR A 216 -8.19 -26.77 -1.69
N SER A 217 -9.22 -26.03 -1.29
CA SER A 217 -10.38 -25.74 -2.13
C SER A 217 -10.11 -24.62 -3.16
N GLU A 218 -10.87 -24.57 -4.25
CA GLU A 218 -10.87 -23.43 -5.16
C GLU A 218 -11.21 -22.11 -4.45
N LEU A 219 -12.07 -22.14 -3.43
CA LEU A 219 -12.38 -20.97 -2.60
C LEU A 219 -11.15 -20.42 -1.85
N ALA A 220 -10.19 -21.28 -1.51
CA ALA A 220 -8.91 -20.83 -0.94
C ALA A 220 -8.07 -20.07 -1.98
N LYS A 221 -8.04 -20.52 -3.23
CA LYS A 221 -7.40 -19.83 -4.35
C LYS A 221 -8.10 -18.48 -4.65
N GLU A 222 -9.42 -18.47 -4.71
CA GLU A 222 -10.23 -17.24 -4.92
C GLU A 222 -9.98 -16.22 -3.81
N LYS A 223 -9.90 -16.64 -2.56
CA LYS A 223 -9.53 -15.79 -1.42
C LYS A 223 -8.20 -15.08 -1.63
N VAL A 224 -7.17 -15.79 -2.11
CA VAL A 224 -5.86 -15.20 -2.37
C VAL A 224 -5.89 -14.22 -3.54
N LEU A 225 -6.64 -14.52 -4.59
CA LEU A 225 -6.83 -13.62 -5.72
C LEU A 225 -7.58 -12.35 -5.29
N GLU A 226 -8.57 -12.46 -4.41
CA GLU A 226 -9.26 -11.29 -3.83
C GLU A 226 -8.33 -10.45 -2.95
N LEU A 227 -7.47 -11.06 -2.13
CA LEU A 227 -6.44 -10.34 -1.38
C LEU A 227 -5.49 -9.57 -2.30
N ALA A 228 -5.04 -10.21 -3.38
CA ALA A 228 -4.23 -9.55 -4.40
C ALA A 228 -5.00 -8.40 -5.06
N HIS A 229 -6.28 -8.58 -5.37
CA HIS A 229 -7.14 -7.53 -5.92
C HIS A 229 -7.20 -6.31 -4.98
N ILE A 230 -7.48 -6.52 -3.70
CA ILE A 230 -7.49 -5.45 -2.67
C ILE A 230 -6.13 -4.73 -2.62
N MET A 231 -5.03 -5.48 -2.67
CA MET A 231 -3.67 -4.90 -2.65
C MET A 231 -3.41 -4.00 -3.86
N THR A 232 -4.00 -4.26 -5.01
CA THR A 232 -3.80 -3.42 -6.21
C THR A 232 -4.32 -2.00 -6.07
N LYS A 233 -5.17 -1.72 -5.09
CA LYS A 233 -5.54 -0.34 -4.70
C LYS A 233 -4.32 0.53 -4.44
N PHE A 234 -3.31 -0.05 -3.80
CA PHE A 234 -2.08 0.64 -3.38
C PHE A 234 -0.94 0.38 -4.36
N CYS A 235 -0.72 -0.89 -4.70
CA CYS A 235 0.44 -1.37 -5.45
C CYS A 235 0.32 -1.14 -6.96
N GLY A 236 -0.90 -0.89 -7.47
CA GLY A 236 -1.20 -0.91 -8.89
C GLY A 236 -1.37 -2.36 -9.38
N ARG A 237 -1.26 -2.58 -10.69
CA ARG A 237 -1.37 -3.93 -11.26
C ARG A 237 -0.30 -4.86 -10.69
N MET A 238 -0.63 -6.13 -10.54
CA MET A 238 0.32 -7.18 -10.19
C MET A 238 0.00 -8.49 -10.94
N THR A 239 0.99 -9.35 -11.06
CA THR A 239 0.81 -10.74 -11.50
C THR A 239 0.75 -11.63 -10.27
N VAL A 240 -0.11 -12.63 -10.29
CA VAL A 240 -0.14 -13.72 -9.32
C VAL A 240 0.19 -15.00 -10.07
N ASP A 241 1.34 -15.60 -9.73
CA ASP A 241 1.76 -16.91 -10.20
C ASP A 241 1.21 -17.96 -9.25
N ILE A 242 0.31 -18.83 -9.73
CA ILE A 242 -0.33 -19.88 -8.94
C ILE A 242 0.41 -21.19 -9.24
N VAL A 243 1.17 -21.66 -8.27
CA VAL A 243 2.04 -22.83 -8.39
C VAL A 243 1.34 -24.06 -7.85
N GLY A 244 1.11 -25.08 -8.68
CA GLY A 244 0.65 -26.38 -8.22
C GLY A 244 1.66 -27.05 -7.32
N PHE A 245 1.29 -27.36 -6.08
CA PHE A 245 2.25 -27.76 -5.04
C PHE A 245 2.01 -29.14 -4.46
N THR A 246 0.93 -29.80 -4.84
CA THR A 246 0.50 -31.12 -4.32
C THR A 246 1.55 -32.20 -4.49
N GLU A 247 2.13 -32.35 -5.69
CA GLU A 247 3.15 -33.38 -5.99
C GLU A 247 4.35 -33.27 -5.02
N ILE A 248 4.79 -32.06 -4.77
CA ILE A 248 5.91 -31.80 -3.83
C ILE A 248 5.54 -32.20 -2.40
N GLN A 249 4.34 -31.84 -1.96
CA GLN A 249 3.89 -32.18 -0.61
C GLN A 249 3.74 -33.70 -0.42
N GLU A 250 3.19 -34.41 -1.41
CA GLU A 250 3.07 -35.87 -1.39
C GLU A 250 4.45 -36.53 -1.39
N ALA A 251 5.38 -36.07 -2.22
CA ALA A 251 6.75 -36.59 -2.22
C ALA A 251 7.45 -36.40 -0.86
N ILE A 252 7.29 -35.22 -0.22
CA ILE A 252 7.87 -34.99 1.12
C ILE A 252 7.23 -35.92 2.15
N ARG A 253 5.89 -36.04 2.15
CA ARG A 253 5.15 -36.92 3.06
C ARG A 253 5.62 -38.39 2.96
N ASP A 254 5.81 -38.86 1.73
CA ASP A 254 6.06 -40.26 1.46
C ASP A 254 7.55 -40.67 1.68
N HIS A 255 8.49 -39.73 1.59
CA HIS A 255 9.92 -40.04 1.61
C HIS A 255 10.70 -39.40 2.76
N CYS A 256 10.19 -38.34 3.39
CA CYS A 256 10.90 -37.63 4.45
C CYS A 256 10.29 -37.88 5.83
N ARG A 257 11.07 -37.66 6.88
CA ARG A 257 10.53 -37.72 8.25
C ARG A 257 9.53 -36.61 8.52
N GLU A 258 8.40 -36.95 9.14
CA GLU A 258 7.29 -36.05 9.42
C GLU A 258 7.73 -34.78 10.12
N GLU A 259 8.63 -34.84 11.08
CA GLU A 259 9.11 -33.66 11.84
C GLU A 259 9.77 -32.58 10.97
N TYR A 260 10.30 -32.92 9.79
CA TYR A 260 10.94 -31.99 8.85
C TYR A 260 10.00 -31.52 7.72
N PHE A 261 8.80 -32.06 7.65
CA PHE A 261 7.87 -31.78 6.54
C PHE A 261 7.75 -30.27 6.24
N THR A 262 7.39 -29.45 7.25
CA THR A 262 7.18 -28.00 7.07
C THR A 262 8.45 -27.28 6.63
N ILE A 263 9.62 -27.66 7.16
CA ILE A 263 10.89 -27.02 6.80
C ILE A 263 11.27 -27.33 5.35
N ILE A 264 11.20 -28.60 4.94
CA ILE A 264 11.51 -29.02 3.56
C ILE A 264 10.51 -28.38 2.58
N MET A 265 9.22 -28.41 2.88
CA MET A 265 8.18 -27.78 2.10
C MET A 265 8.50 -26.29 1.86
N ARG A 266 8.85 -25.55 2.90
CA ARG A 266 9.22 -24.12 2.78
C ARG A 266 10.50 -23.91 1.97
N ARG A 267 11.47 -24.80 2.05
CA ARG A 267 12.68 -24.74 1.20
C ARG A 267 12.35 -24.92 -0.27
N PHE A 268 11.40 -25.79 -0.63
CA PHE A 268 10.88 -25.89 -2.01
C PHE A 268 10.18 -24.59 -2.42
N MET A 269 9.32 -24.03 -1.58
CA MET A 269 8.65 -22.76 -1.86
C MET A 269 9.66 -21.65 -2.14
N MET A 270 10.71 -21.55 -1.35
CA MET A 270 11.74 -20.52 -1.53
C MET A 270 12.51 -20.70 -2.84
N ARG A 271 12.93 -21.92 -3.21
CA ARG A 271 13.61 -22.20 -4.49
C ARG A 271 12.72 -21.86 -5.69
N ILE A 272 11.46 -22.26 -5.66
CA ILE A 272 10.48 -21.98 -6.72
C ILE A 272 10.25 -20.46 -6.80
N ALA A 273 10.06 -19.80 -5.66
CA ALA A 273 9.86 -18.36 -5.62
C ALA A 273 11.07 -17.58 -6.14
N GLU A 274 12.29 -18.03 -5.85
CA GLU A 274 13.50 -17.41 -6.43
C GLU A 274 13.55 -17.60 -7.94
N ALA A 275 13.23 -18.76 -8.46
CA ALA A 275 13.26 -19.06 -9.89
C ALA A 275 12.22 -18.21 -10.64
N ILE A 276 10.96 -18.21 -10.22
CA ILE A 276 9.88 -17.40 -10.81
C ILE A 276 10.20 -15.90 -10.64
N GLY A 277 10.65 -15.49 -9.46
CA GLY A 277 11.00 -14.09 -9.20
C GLY A 277 12.12 -13.57 -10.11
N ARG A 278 13.15 -14.37 -10.38
CA ARG A 278 14.23 -14.04 -11.33
C ARG A 278 13.68 -13.83 -12.75
N ASP A 279 12.78 -14.70 -13.21
CA ASP A 279 12.15 -14.58 -14.50
C ASP A 279 11.35 -13.26 -14.63
N HIS A 280 10.68 -12.84 -13.57
CA HIS A 280 9.99 -11.56 -13.48
C HIS A 280 10.91 -10.36 -13.22
N GLY A 281 12.23 -10.56 -13.07
CA GLY A 281 13.22 -9.51 -12.79
C GLY A 281 13.19 -8.99 -11.35
N ALA A 282 12.62 -9.75 -10.40
CA ALA A 282 12.68 -9.43 -8.97
C ALA A 282 14.13 -9.47 -8.45
N LYS A 283 14.41 -8.67 -7.43
CA LYS A 283 15.72 -8.56 -6.79
C LYS A 283 15.75 -9.09 -5.37
N CYS A 284 14.59 -9.41 -4.82
CA CYS A 284 14.44 -10.00 -3.49
C CYS A 284 13.15 -10.82 -3.41
N LEU A 285 13.11 -11.70 -2.42
CA LEU A 285 11.90 -12.39 -1.97
C LEU A 285 11.32 -11.64 -0.77
N VAL A 286 9.99 -11.70 -0.62
CA VAL A 286 9.29 -11.12 0.53
C VAL A 286 8.36 -12.16 1.12
N THR A 287 8.42 -12.35 2.43
CA THR A 287 7.54 -13.28 3.16
C THR A 287 6.81 -12.55 4.28
N GLY A 288 5.66 -13.09 4.68
CA GLY A 288 4.90 -12.62 5.84
C GLY A 288 5.37 -13.23 7.17
N GLU A 289 6.62 -13.73 7.23
CA GLU A 289 7.14 -14.36 8.44
C GLU A 289 7.34 -13.37 9.58
N ASN A 290 6.96 -13.84 10.77
CA ASN A 290 7.13 -13.14 12.03
C ASN A 290 7.83 -14.05 13.04
N LEU A 291 8.80 -13.52 13.76
CA LEU A 291 9.61 -14.32 14.67
C LEU A 291 8.77 -14.87 15.84
N GLY A 292 8.78 -16.20 15.99
CA GLY A 292 8.14 -16.88 17.12
C GLY A 292 6.62 -17.05 17.03
N GLN A 293 5.98 -16.66 15.92
CA GLN A 293 4.54 -16.79 15.77
C GLN A 293 4.08 -18.24 15.61
N VAL A 294 4.83 -19.04 14.86
CA VAL A 294 4.59 -20.49 14.67
C VAL A 294 5.89 -21.27 14.72
N ALA A 295 5.78 -22.61 14.84
CA ALA A 295 6.94 -23.51 15.01
C ALA A 295 8.00 -23.41 13.90
N SER A 296 7.60 -23.08 12.67
CA SER A 296 8.50 -22.88 11.52
C SER A 296 9.12 -21.47 11.44
N GLN A 297 8.77 -20.56 12.34
CA GLN A 297 9.26 -19.19 12.39
C GLN A 297 10.19 -18.93 13.58
N THR A 298 10.98 -19.92 13.97
CA THR A 298 12.12 -19.76 14.87
C THR A 298 13.34 -19.28 14.09
N MET A 299 14.32 -18.68 14.76
CA MET A 299 15.56 -18.23 14.11
C MET A 299 16.27 -19.38 13.38
N ASP A 300 16.35 -20.56 14.01
CA ASP A 300 16.97 -21.75 13.40
C ASP A 300 16.20 -22.22 12.17
N ALA A 301 14.86 -22.27 12.23
CA ALA A 301 14.01 -22.69 11.12
C ALA A 301 14.11 -21.70 9.94
N MET A 302 14.08 -20.40 10.20
CA MET A 302 14.22 -19.38 9.18
C MET A 302 15.60 -19.39 8.52
N ALA A 303 16.66 -19.58 9.31
CA ALA A 303 18.03 -19.71 8.78
C ALA A 303 18.14 -20.91 7.82
N VAL A 304 17.61 -22.07 8.20
CA VAL A 304 17.62 -23.29 7.37
C VAL A 304 16.74 -23.13 6.12
N THR A 305 15.58 -22.48 6.26
CA THR A 305 14.68 -22.21 5.12
C THR A 305 15.32 -21.23 4.13
N GLY A 306 15.98 -20.18 4.61
CA GLY A 306 16.63 -19.18 3.77
C GLY A 306 17.91 -19.66 3.09
N ALA A 307 18.55 -20.71 3.61
CA ALA A 307 19.84 -21.20 3.11
C ALA A 307 19.81 -21.72 1.65
N VAL A 308 18.64 -21.91 1.06
CA VAL A 308 18.46 -22.48 -0.30
C VAL A 308 18.37 -21.44 -1.40
N VAL A 309 18.34 -20.14 -1.08
CA VAL A 309 18.21 -19.05 -2.04
C VAL A 309 19.38 -18.08 -1.96
N HIS A 310 19.64 -17.41 -3.06
CA HIS A 310 20.70 -16.41 -3.20
C HIS A 310 20.16 -14.98 -3.22
N MET A 311 18.86 -14.81 -3.51
CA MET A 311 18.21 -13.49 -3.40
C MET A 311 18.11 -13.07 -1.93
N PRO A 312 18.28 -11.77 -1.62
CA PRO A 312 17.89 -11.25 -0.32
C PRO A 312 16.44 -11.58 0.01
N ILE A 313 16.18 -12.01 1.25
CA ILE A 313 14.83 -12.24 1.77
C ILE A 313 14.48 -11.08 2.68
N PHE A 314 13.37 -10.43 2.44
CA PHE A 314 12.84 -9.40 3.33
C PHE A 314 11.67 -9.96 4.12
N HIS A 315 11.72 -9.74 5.43
CA HIS A 315 10.68 -10.10 6.38
C HIS A 315 10.14 -8.82 7.04
N PRO A 316 9.24 -8.07 6.38
CA PRO A 316 8.80 -6.76 6.88
C PRO A 316 8.14 -6.81 8.25
N LEU A 317 7.60 -7.97 8.64
CA LEU A 317 6.85 -8.18 9.86
C LEU A 317 7.67 -8.81 11.00
N ILE A 318 8.97 -9.03 10.81
CA ILE A 318 9.78 -9.88 11.67
C ILE A 318 9.76 -9.50 13.17
N GLY A 319 9.60 -8.22 13.47
CA GLY A 319 9.56 -7.69 14.83
C GLY A 319 8.22 -7.10 15.25
N MET A 320 7.16 -7.29 14.46
CA MET A 320 5.82 -6.79 14.77
C MET A 320 5.03 -7.79 15.60
N ASP A 321 4.23 -7.33 16.54
CA ASP A 321 3.27 -8.19 17.20
C ASP A 321 1.99 -8.41 16.34
N LYS A 322 1.13 -9.34 16.77
CA LYS A 322 -0.05 -9.70 15.98
C LYS A 322 -1.04 -8.54 15.84
N GLU A 323 -1.20 -7.72 16.87
CA GLU A 323 -2.13 -6.59 16.88
C GLU A 323 -1.65 -5.45 15.94
N GLU A 324 -0.35 -5.22 15.87
CA GLU A 324 0.24 -4.28 14.92
C GLU A 324 -0.05 -4.71 13.47
N ILE A 325 0.11 -6.02 13.17
CA ILE A 325 -0.16 -6.57 11.84
C ILE A 325 -1.66 -6.48 11.51
N VAL A 326 -2.54 -6.85 12.43
CA VAL A 326 -4.01 -6.76 12.28
C VAL A 326 -4.45 -5.31 12.06
N THR A 327 -3.84 -4.36 12.76
CA THR A 327 -4.12 -2.93 12.58
C THR A 327 -3.79 -2.48 11.14
N VAL A 328 -2.66 -2.92 10.60
CA VAL A 328 -2.31 -2.63 9.20
C VAL A 328 -3.28 -3.33 8.24
N ALA A 329 -3.58 -4.62 8.44
CA ALA A 329 -4.50 -5.40 7.61
C ALA A 329 -5.90 -4.74 7.53
N ARG A 330 -6.42 -4.26 8.66
CA ARG A 330 -7.69 -3.51 8.72
C ARG A 330 -7.61 -2.22 7.92
N ARG A 331 -6.54 -1.44 8.08
CA ARG A 331 -6.34 -0.18 7.36
C ARG A 331 -6.25 -0.35 5.85
N ILE A 332 -5.66 -1.44 5.36
CA ILE A 332 -5.53 -1.70 3.92
C ILE A 332 -6.71 -2.49 3.35
N GLY A 333 -7.66 -2.91 4.19
CA GLY A 333 -8.89 -3.60 3.80
C GLY A 333 -8.72 -5.10 3.52
N THR A 334 -7.60 -5.73 3.91
CA THR A 334 -7.36 -7.17 3.67
C THR A 334 -7.85 -8.06 4.79
N LEU A 335 -8.16 -7.51 5.99
CA LEU A 335 -8.46 -8.30 7.18
C LEU A 335 -9.67 -9.21 6.98
N ASP A 336 -10.80 -8.66 6.52
CA ASP A 336 -12.07 -9.39 6.42
C ASP A 336 -11.97 -10.58 5.45
N THR A 337 -11.28 -10.39 4.32
CA THR A 337 -10.99 -11.48 3.39
C THR A 337 -10.02 -12.49 4.00
N SER A 338 -8.96 -12.03 4.71
CA SER A 338 -7.96 -12.91 5.30
C SER A 338 -8.50 -13.86 6.36
N ILE A 339 -9.54 -13.47 7.11
CA ILE A 339 -10.15 -14.30 8.16
C ILE A 339 -11.20 -15.30 7.66
N LEU A 340 -11.49 -15.33 6.35
CA LEU A 340 -12.39 -16.33 5.78
C LEU A 340 -11.85 -17.75 6.04
N PRO A 341 -12.72 -18.75 6.34
CA PRO A 341 -12.32 -20.06 6.85
C PRO A 341 -11.85 -21.01 5.73
N TYR A 342 -10.99 -20.54 4.83
CA TYR A 342 -10.37 -21.36 3.78
C TYR A 342 -8.91 -21.56 4.07
N GLU A 343 -8.48 -22.81 4.15
CA GLU A 343 -7.14 -23.20 4.56
C GLU A 343 -6.09 -23.06 3.46
N ASP A 344 -4.90 -22.63 3.84
CA ASP A 344 -3.73 -22.55 2.96
C ASP A 344 -3.02 -23.92 2.80
N CYS A 345 -2.20 -24.04 1.75
CA CYS A 345 -1.42 -25.25 1.48
C CYS A 345 -0.51 -25.65 2.66
N CYS A 346 -0.07 -24.72 3.49
CA CYS A 346 0.83 -24.98 4.63
C CYS A 346 0.17 -25.77 5.77
N THR A 347 -1.16 -25.89 5.81
CA THR A 347 -1.89 -26.59 6.87
C THR A 347 -2.24 -28.02 6.49
N VAL A 348 -2.13 -28.40 5.23
CA VAL A 348 -2.61 -29.69 4.67
C VAL A 348 -1.96 -30.90 5.34
N PHE A 349 -0.64 -30.89 5.51
CA PHE A 349 0.13 -31.98 6.10
C PHE A 349 0.96 -31.51 7.31
N THR A 350 0.28 -30.84 8.25
CA THR A 350 0.97 -30.32 9.44
C THR A 350 1.47 -31.44 10.34
N PRO A 351 2.78 -31.53 10.65
CA PRO A 351 3.34 -32.54 11.52
C PRO A 351 2.85 -32.38 12.96
N LYS A 352 2.64 -33.51 13.68
CA LYS A 352 2.25 -33.47 15.09
C LYS A 352 3.33 -32.83 15.97
N HIS A 353 4.60 -33.07 15.64
CA HIS A 353 5.76 -32.55 16.36
C HIS A 353 6.77 -31.92 15.41
N PRO A 354 6.50 -30.67 14.96
CA PRO A 354 7.39 -29.99 14.02
C PRO A 354 8.75 -29.69 14.66
N LYS A 355 9.82 -29.79 13.87
CA LYS A 355 11.18 -29.48 14.30
C LYS A 355 11.37 -27.96 14.42
N THR A 356 11.44 -27.48 15.66
CA THR A 356 11.61 -26.02 15.93
C THR A 356 13.08 -25.58 15.90
N LYS A 357 14.03 -26.53 16.06
CA LYS A 357 15.48 -26.29 15.97
C LYS A 357 16.09 -27.25 14.94
N PRO A 358 15.81 -27.05 13.64
CA PRO A 358 16.38 -27.89 12.59
C PRO A 358 17.88 -27.64 12.45
N VAL A 359 18.64 -28.70 12.16
CA VAL A 359 20.06 -28.61 11.78
C VAL A 359 20.15 -28.74 10.27
N LEU A 360 20.80 -27.80 9.58
CA LEU A 360 20.86 -27.73 8.12
C LEU A 360 21.27 -29.08 7.48
N ALA A 361 22.36 -29.67 7.93
CA ALA A 361 22.84 -30.94 7.38
C ALA A 361 21.82 -32.09 7.50
N GLN A 362 20.99 -32.10 8.55
CA GLN A 362 19.95 -33.12 8.73
C GLN A 362 18.77 -32.87 7.74
N VAL A 363 18.42 -31.64 7.52
CA VAL A 363 17.37 -31.28 6.54
C VAL A 363 17.83 -31.59 5.12
N GLU A 364 19.08 -31.29 4.78
CA GLU A 364 19.66 -31.59 3.47
C GLU A 364 19.74 -33.11 3.24
N ALA A 365 20.07 -33.90 4.26
CA ALA A 365 20.06 -35.37 4.17
C ALA A 365 18.63 -35.91 3.91
N GLU A 366 17.59 -35.28 4.44
CA GLU A 366 16.20 -35.63 4.12
C GLU A 366 15.84 -35.24 2.68
N GLU A 367 16.25 -34.06 2.22
CA GLU A 367 15.99 -33.62 0.85
C GLU A 367 16.66 -34.49 -0.21
N GLN A 368 17.82 -35.09 0.07
CA GLN A 368 18.50 -36.01 -0.86
C GLN A 368 17.68 -37.26 -1.22
N LYS A 369 16.62 -37.57 -0.49
CA LYS A 369 15.67 -38.64 -0.81
C LYS A 369 14.68 -38.27 -1.91
N LEU A 370 14.66 -36.99 -2.32
CA LEU A 370 13.71 -36.42 -3.28
C LEU A 370 14.41 -36.03 -4.59
N ASP A 371 13.67 -36.13 -5.70
CA ASP A 371 14.06 -35.51 -6.97
C ASP A 371 13.77 -33.99 -6.91
N VAL A 372 14.62 -33.26 -6.16
CA VAL A 372 14.39 -31.82 -5.88
C VAL A 372 14.31 -30.99 -7.17
N GLU A 373 15.24 -31.21 -8.11
CA GLU A 373 15.30 -30.43 -9.35
C GLU A 373 14.12 -30.76 -10.27
N GLY A 374 13.76 -32.03 -10.43
CA GLY A 374 12.62 -32.44 -11.26
C GLY A 374 11.29 -31.95 -10.69
N LEU A 375 11.09 -32.03 -9.36
CA LEU A 375 9.88 -31.53 -8.69
C LEU A 375 9.72 -30.00 -8.90
N ILE A 376 10.80 -29.24 -8.73
CA ILE A 376 10.79 -27.79 -8.94
C ILE A 376 10.49 -27.45 -10.41
N ALA A 377 11.14 -28.14 -11.36
CA ALA A 377 10.94 -27.89 -12.80
C ALA A 377 9.48 -28.14 -13.22
N ARG A 378 8.86 -29.24 -12.72
CA ARG A 378 7.45 -29.53 -13.02
C ARG A 378 6.50 -28.52 -12.40
N ALA A 379 6.75 -28.10 -11.14
CA ALA A 379 5.93 -27.08 -10.49
C ALA A 379 5.96 -25.74 -11.23
N ILE A 380 7.15 -25.30 -11.68
CA ILE A 380 7.32 -24.07 -12.46
C ILE A 380 6.64 -24.18 -13.84
N ALA A 381 6.81 -25.32 -14.54
CA ALA A 381 6.21 -25.54 -15.87
C ALA A 381 4.67 -25.51 -15.83
N ASN A 382 4.06 -25.92 -14.71
CA ASN A 382 2.62 -25.97 -14.54
C ASN A 382 2.05 -24.73 -13.81
N THR A 383 2.81 -23.64 -13.69
CA THR A 383 2.37 -22.42 -13.01
C THR A 383 1.35 -21.66 -13.87
N GLU A 384 0.19 -21.37 -13.29
CA GLU A 384 -0.83 -20.50 -13.89
C GLU A 384 -0.50 -19.02 -13.57
N LYS A 385 -0.66 -18.12 -14.57
CA LYS A 385 -0.40 -16.69 -14.38
C LYS A 385 -1.69 -15.88 -14.53
N THR A 386 -2.03 -15.11 -13.50
CA THR A 386 -3.20 -14.23 -13.51
C THR A 386 -2.75 -12.78 -13.29
N GLN A 387 -3.17 -11.87 -14.18
CA GLN A 387 -2.97 -10.43 -13.96
C GLN A 387 -4.17 -9.82 -13.25
N ILE A 388 -3.91 -9.08 -12.20
CA ILE A 388 -4.93 -8.46 -11.36
C ILE A 388 -4.78 -6.94 -11.37
N ARG A 389 -5.92 -6.23 -11.47
CA ARG A 389 -6.02 -4.76 -11.49
C ARG A 389 -7.32 -4.32 -10.82
N TYR A 390 -7.24 -3.44 -9.83
CA TYR A 390 -8.40 -3.00 -9.06
C TYR A 390 -9.49 -2.29 -9.89
N TYR A 391 -9.09 -1.50 -10.87
CA TYR A 391 -10.02 -0.61 -11.60
C TYR A 391 -10.49 -1.16 -12.95
N GLU A 392 -10.17 -2.38 -13.33
CA GLU A 392 -10.58 -2.95 -14.63
C GLU A 392 -11.76 -3.92 -14.54
N ASP A 393 -12.12 -4.40 -13.36
CA ASP A 393 -13.12 -5.46 -13.18
C ASP A 393 -14.56 -4.95 -13.08
N GLU A 394 -14.80 -3.65 -12.99
CA GLU A 394 -16.17 -3.08 -12.92
C GLU A 394 -16.94 -3.08 -14.24
N HIS A 395 -16.34 -3.56 -15.35
CA HIS A 395 -16.99 -3.61 -16.68
C HIS A 395 -17.27 -5.02 -17.20
N LYS A 396 -17.24 -6.04 -16.34
CA LYS A 396 -17.71 -7.40 -16.67
C LYS A 396 -18.97 -7.73 -15.87
N GLY A 397 -19.99 -6.97 -16.06
CA GLY A 397 -21.35 -7.21 -15.59
C GLY A 397 -22.31 -7.07 -16.76
#